data_576575aae1dcd6dd91f3ea2d99482a39
#
_entry.id   576575aae1dcd6dd91f3ea2d99482a39
#
_cell.length_a   1.000
_cell.length_b   1.000
_cell.length_c   1.000
_cell.angle_alpha   90.00
_cell.angle_beta   90.00
_cell.angle_gamma   90.00
#
_symmetry.space_group_name_H-M   'P 1'
#
loop_
_entity.id
_entity.type
_entity.pdbx_description
1 polymer ?
#
loop_
_entity_poly.entity_id
_entity_poly.type
_entity_poly.pdbx_seq_one_letter_code
_entity_poly.pdbx_strand_id
1 'polypeptide(L)'
;MAYVLIFCLIVALIVLSIFVVMDMYGNKYILDMKDLPIDCDTVIILGAGIRPDGNPCDLLADRLDTGAKVYVRRICKTILLTGDNSGENHNELAVMKNWIMKNYTEENIRESDLLIDNCGFCTYDSMKRAKNIFNINRAIISTNRYHLPRA
;
A
#
# COMPACT_ATOMS: atom_id res chain seq x y z
N MET A 1 15.15 29.47 30.81
CA MET A 1 15.01 29.61 29.35
C MET A 1 16.00 28.71 28.58
N ALA A 2 17.31 28.77 28.87
CA ALA A 2 18.33 27.97 28.16
C ALA A 2 18.08 26.46 28.19
N TYR A 3 17.72 25.87 29.34
CA TYR A 3 17.43 24.43 29.46
C TYR A 3 16.22 23.98 28.62
N VAL A 4 15.20 24.81 28.48
CA VAL A 4 14.03 24.50 27.62
C VAL A 4 14.43 24.48 26.16
N LEU A 5 15.26 25.44 25.71
CA LEU A 5 15.77 25.47 24.35
C LEU A 5 16.65 24.27 24.03
N ILE A 6 17.52 23.88 24.96
CA ILE A 6 18.36 22.68 24.83
C ILE A 6 17.49 21.42 24.74
N PHE A 7 16.48 21.28 25.59
CA PHE A 7 15.54 20.16 25.55
C PHE A 7 14.80 20.08 24.19
N CYS A 8 14.24 21.20 23.72
CA CYS A 8 13.57 21.26 22.42
C CYS A 8 14.52 20.88 21.27
N LEU A 9 15.78 21.33 21.32
CA LEU A 9 16.78 21.00 20.32
C LEU A 9 17.08 19.50 20.31
N ILE A 10 17.24 18.88 21.48
CA ILE A 10 17.48 17.44 21.60
C ILE A 10 16.30 16.65 21.02
N VAL A 11 15.07 17.02 21.37
CA VAL A 11 13.87 16.36 20.83
C VAL A 11 13.81 16.50 19.30
N ALA A 12 14.07 17.68 18.77
CA ALA A 12 14.09 17.91 17.33
C ALA A 12 15.16 17.04 16.62
N LEU A 13 16.35 16.92 17.20
CA LEU A 13 17.42 16.06 16.66
C LEU A 13 17.05 14.58 16.69
N ILE A 14 16.39 14.12 17.75
CA ILE A 14 15.89 12.72 17.84
C ILE A 14 14.84 12.46 16.76
N VAL A 15 13.87 13.34 16.61
CA VAL A 15 12.83 13.22 15.56
C VAL A 15 13.47 13.21 14.17
N LEU A 16 14.38 14.13 13.91
CA LEU A 16 15.08 14.19 12.63
C LEU A 16 15.88 12.91 12.35
N SER A 17 16.58 12.38 13.36
CA SER A 17 17.34 11.13 13.20
C SER A 17 16.44 9.94 12.88
N ILE A 18 15.25 9.85 13.48
CA ILE A 18 14.27 8.81 13.17
C ILE A 18 13.83 8.91 11.71
N PHE A 19 13.51 10.12 11.22
CA PHE A 19 13.14 10.31 9.81
C PHE A 19 14.24 9.90 8.86
N VAL A 20 15.48 10.31 9.14
CA VAL A 20 16.64 9.97 8.29
C VAL A 20 16.87 8.45 8.25
N VAL A 21 16.79 7.78 9.40
CA VAL A 21 16.94 6.32 9.47
C VAL A 21 15.83 5.60 8.71
N MET A 22 14.58 6.05 8.86
CA MET A 22 13.43 5.48 8.12
C MET A 22 13.61 5.64 6.61
N ASP A 23 13.99 6.83 6.16
CA ASP A 23 14.18 7.11 4.73
C ASP A 23 15.34 6.29 4.15
N MET A 24 16.48 6.26 4.84
CA MET A 24 17.63 5.46 4.41
C MET A 24 17.33 3.96 4.37
N TYR A 25 16.56 3.45 5.34
CA TYR A 25 16.20 2.04 5.39
C TYR A 25 15.14 1.70 4.34
N GLY A 26 14.10 2.52 4.23
CA GLY A 26 13.00 2.32 3.29
C GLY A 26 13.45 2.40 1.83
N ASN A 27 14.33 3.34 1.50
CA ASN A 27 14.81 3.54 0.13
C ASN A 27 15.50 2.30 -0.49
N LYS A 28 16.03 1.38 0.33
CA LYS A 28 16.61 0.11 -0.15
C LYS A 28 15.59 -0.83 -0.79
N TYR A 29 14.32 -0.68 -0.43
CA TYR A 29 13.25 -1.56 -0.88
C TYR A 29 12.36 -0.91 -1.95
N ILE A 30 12.65 0.35 -2.31
CA ILE A 30 11.95 1.05 -3.40
C ILE A 30 12.56 0.60 -4.72
N LEU A 31 11.75 -0.06 -5.54
CA LEU A 31 12.17 -0.64 -6.81
C LEU A 31 11.36 -0.04 -7.97
N ASP A 32 12.01 0.11 -9.10
CA ASP A 32 11.31 0.40 -10.34
C ASP A 32 10.59 -0.86 -10.86
N MET A 33 9.55 -0.68 -11.66
CA MET A 33 8.76 -1.77 -12.24
C MET A 33 9.61 -2.82 -13.02
N LYS A 34 10.75 -2.43 -13.55
CA LYS A 34 11.69 -3.30 -14.29
C LYS A 34 12.57 -4.16 -13.39
N ASP A 35 12.77 -3.74 -12.14
CA ASP A 35 13.69 -4.36 -11.19
C ASP A 35 12.94 -5.19 -10.11
N LEU A 36 11.62 -5.38 -10.29
CA LEU A 36 10.80 -6.13 -9.35
C LEU A 36 11.18 -7.61 -9.33
N PRO A 37 11.27 -8.25 -8.15
CA PRO A 37 11.55 -9.67 -8.02
C PRO A 37 10.36 -10.50 -8.54
N ILE A 38 10.64 -11.52 -9.35
CA ILE A 38 9.64 -12.36 -10.04
C ILE A 38 9.09 -13.52 -9.21
N ASP A 39 9.42 -13.61 -7.94
CA ASP A 39 9.04 -14.70 -7.05
C ASP A 39 8.21 -14.23 -5.84
N CYS A 40 7.51 -13.14 -5.98
CA CYS A 40 6.59 -12.65 -4.95
C CYS A 40 5.24 -13.38 -5.00
N ASP A 41 4.67 -13.62 -3.81
CA ASP A 41 3.38 -14.27 -3.69
C ASP A 41 2.25 -13.35 -4.13
N THR A 42 2.29 -12.09 -3.67
CA THR A 42 1.17 -11.17 -3.74
C THR A 42 1.65 -9.74 -3.98
N VAL A 43 0.90 -8.98 -4.75
CA VAL A 43 0.99 -7.51 -4.73
C VAL A 43 -0.06 -6.95 -3.76
N ILE A 44 0.38 -6.18 -2.78
CA ILE A 44 -0.49 -5.52 -1.79
C ILE A 44 -0.76 -4.10 -2.25
N ILE A 45 -2.02 -3.75 -2.45
CA ILE A 45 -2.44 -2.40 -2.84
C ILE A 45 -3.05 -1.71 -1.62
N LEU A 46 -2.39 -0.64 -1.17
CA LEU A 46 -2.86 0.13 -0.01
C LEU A 46 -3.91 1.15 -0.42
N GLY A 47 -4.97 1.29 0.38
CA GLY A 47 -5.97 2.34 0.25
C GLY A 47 -5.38 3.75 0.33
N ALA A 48 -6.06 4.71 -0.29
CA ALA A 48 -5.68 6.13 -0.29
C ALA A 48 -6.88 7.07 -0.28
N GLY A 49 -8.09 6.51 -0.23
CA GLY A 49 -9.35 7.24 -0.19
C GLY A 49 -10.11 7.28 -1.51
N ILE A 50 -11.39 7.52 -1.39
CA ILE A 50 -12.34 7.65 -2.50
C ILE A 50 -12.86 9.08 -2.59
N ARG A 51 -13.27 9.46 -3.80
CA ARG A 51 -13.90 10.76 -4.06
C ARG A 51 -15.38 10.74 -3.66
N PRO A 52 -16.01 11.91 -3.45
CA PRO A 52 -17.45 11.99 -3.16
C PRO A 52 -18.35 11.39 -4.25
N ASP A 53 -17.86 11.28 -5.48
CA ASP A 53 -18.54 10.63 -6.60
C ASP A 53 -18.46 9.10 -6.60
N GLY A 54 -17.82 8.51 -5.58
CA GLY A 54 -17.65 7.08 -5.46
C GLY A 54 -16.50 6.48 -6.28
N ASN A 55 -15.72 7.30 -6.98
CA ASN A 55 -14.55 6.85 -7.73
C ASN A 55 -13.27 6.88 -6.85
N PRO A 56 -12.24 6.11 -7.19
CA PRO A 56 -10.94 6.24 -6.54
C PRO A 56 -10.42 7.68 -6.69
N CYS A 57 -9.77 8.21 -5.64
CA CYS A 57 -8.97 9.42 -5.82
C CYS A 57 -7.77 9.12 -6.73
N ASP A 58 -7.11 10.15 -7.28
CA ASP A 58 -5.99 9.98 -8.21
C ASP A 58 -4.87 9.11 -7.62
N LEU A 59 -4.55 9.33 -6.34
CA LEU A 59 -3.55 8.54 -5.63
C LEU A 59 -3.92 7.06 -5.53
N LEU A 60 -5.21 6.76 -5.31
CA LEU A 60 -5.68 5.39 -5.25
C LEU A 60 -5.70 4.76 -6.64
N ALA A 61 -6.15 5.49 -7.65
CA ALA A 61 -6.15 5.02 -9.04
C ALA A 61 -4.74 4.64 -9.51
N ASP A 62 -3.73 5.47 -9.22
CA ASP A 62 -2.31 5.18 -9.53
C ASP A 62 -1.82 3.89 -8.85
N ARG A 63 -2.21 3.67 -7.57
CA ARG A 63 -1.86 2.45 -6.84
C ARG A 63 -2.50 1.21 -7.46
N LEU A 64 -3.79 1.31 -7.80
CA LEU A 64 -4.55 0.23 -8.43
C LEU A 64 -3.95 -0.14 -9.79
N ASP A 65 -3.66 0.88 -10.61
CA ASP A 65 -3.05 0.68 -11.93
C ASP A 65 -1.66 0.04 -11.82
N THR A 66 -0.82 0.53 -10.91
CA THR A 66 0.50 -0.04 -10.68
C THR A 66 0.42 -1.49 -10.20
N GLY A 67 -0.43 -1.77 -9.20
CA GLY A 67 -0.59 -3.12 -8.65
C GLY A 67 -1.17 -4.11 -9.67
N ALA A 68 -2.16 -3.69 -10.45
CA ALA A 68 -2.72 -4.50 -11.52
C ALA A 68 -1.67 -4.83 -12.59
N LYS A 69 -0.84 -3.86 -13.01
CA LYS A 69 0.27 -4.09 -13.94
C LYS A 69 1.30 -5.09 -13.42
N VAL A 70 1.60 -5.07 -12.12
CA VAL A 70 2.48 -6.06 -11.47
C VAL A 70 1.90 -7.47 -11.63
N TYR A 71 0.60 -7.63 -11.38
CA TYR A 71 -0.10 -8.90 -11.52
C TYR A 71 -0.16 -9.36 -12.99
N VAL A 72 -0.56 -8.50 -13.91
CA VAL A 72 -0.66 -8.80 -15.36
C VAL A 72 0.69 -9.27 -15.93
N ARG A 73 1.79 -8.71 -15.46
CA ARG A 73 3.16 -9.15 -15.81
C ARG A 73 3.55 -10.49 -15.18
N ARG A 74 2.66 -11.13 -14.41
CA ARG A 74 2.89 -12.41 -13.72
C ARG A 74 4.06 -12.38 -12.74
N ILE A 75 4.35 -11.22 -12.16
CA ILE A 75 5.35 -11.04 -11.11
C ILE A 75 4.81 -11.58 -9.78
N CYS A 76 3.51 -11.45 -9.55
CA CYS A 76 2.80 -11.98 -8.38
C CYS A 76 1.63 -12.87 -8.81
N LYS A 77 1.20 -13.76 -7.91
CA LYS A 77 0.11 -14.72 -8.16
C LYS A 77 -1.26 -14.20 -7.76
N THR A 78 -1.33 -13.27 -6.81
CA THR A 78 -2.55 -12.70 -6.26
C THR A 78 -2.41 -11.20 -6.01
N ILE A 79 -3.54 -10.52 -5.82
CA ILE A 79 -3.62 -9.11 -5.44
C ILE A 79 -4.32 -9.04 -4.08
N LEU A 80 -3.71 -8.41 -3.08
CA LEU A 80 -4.36 -8.11 -1.81
C LEU A 80 -4.76 -6.63 -1.79
N LEU A 81 -6.05 -6.38 -1.70
CA LEU A 81 -6.61 -5.05 -1.47
C LEU A 81 -6.78 -4.83 0.02
N THR A 82 -6.17 -3.80 0.57
CA THR A 82 -6.27 -3.45 1.99
C THR A 82 -6.51 -1.96 2.14
N GLY A 83 -7.50 -1.60 2.96
CA GLY A 83 -7.95 -0.23 3.12
C GLY A 83 -9.00 -0.10 4.21
N ASP A 84 -9.51 1.12 4.38
CA ASP A 84 -10.54 1.41 5.38
C ASP A 84 -11.93 1.02 4.85
N ASN A 85 -12.67 0.26 5.65
CA ASN A 85 -14.06 -0.13 5.41
C ASN A 85 -14.95 0.24 6.61
N SER A 86 -14.57 1.25 7.40
CA SER A 86 -15.24 1.59 8.67
C SER A 86 -16.50 2.43 8.51
N GLY A 87 -16.81 2.97 7.34
CA GLY A 87 -17.97 3.85 7.10
C GLY A 87 -19.10 3.16 6.35
N GLU A 88 -20.36 3.34 6.81
CA GLU A 88 -21.56 2.81 6.12
C GLU A 88 -21.66 3.25 4.65
N ASN A 89 -21.11 4.41 4.29
CA ASN A 89 -21.06 4.95 2.93
C ASN A 89 -19.64 4.99 2.32
N HIS A 90 -18.66 4.35 2.96
CA HIS A 90 -17.24 4.47 2.59
C HIS A 90 -16.61 3.08 2.41
N ASN A 91 -17.08 2.34 1.43
CA ASN A 91 -16.51 1.03 1.11
C ASN A 91 -15.39 1.19 0.05
N GLU A 92 -14.22 1.66 0.52
CA GLU A 92 -13.05 1.83 -0.34
C GLU A 92 -12.66 0.52 -1.04
N LEU A 93 -12.75 -0.61 -0.35
CA LEU A 93 -12.38 -1.92 -0.91
C LEU A 93 -13.30 -2.38 -2.05
N ALA A 94 -14.60 -2.10 -1.95
CA ALA A 94 -15.52 -2.35 -3.06
C ALA A 94 -15.19 -1.48 -4.28
N VAL A 95 -14.84 -0.22 -4.06
CA VAL A 95 -14.40 0.69 -5.12
C VAL A 95 -13.11 0.19 -5.76
N MET A 96 -12.11 -0.20 -4.96
CA MET A 96 -10.85 -0.76 -5.45
C MET A 96 -11.07 -2.01 -6.31
N LYS A 97 -11.87 -2.96 -5.81
CA LYS A 97 -12.22 -4.18 -6.53
C LYS A 97 -12.92 -3.87 -7.85
N ASN A 98 -13.98 -3.06 -7.81
CA ASN A 98 -14.77 -2.71 -9.00
C ASN A 98 -13.90 -1.97 -10.03
N TRP A 99 -12.99 -1.10 -9.58
CA TRP A 99 -12.09 -0.39 -10.47
C TRP A 99 -11.15 -1.34 -11.22
N ILE A 100 -10.53 -2.31 -10.54
CA ILE A 100 -9.67 -3.32 -11.17
C ILE A 100 -10.48 -4.17 -12.15
N MET A 101 -11.64 -4.70 -11.72
CA MET A 101 -12.47 -5.55 -12.55
C MET A 101 -12.98 -4.85 -13.80
N LYS A 102 -13.22 -3.54 -13.73
CA LYS A 102 -13.68 -2.73 -14.86
C LYS A 102 -12.54 -2.38 -15.85
N ASN A 103 -11.38 -1.98 -15.34
CA ASN A 103 -10.30 -1.43 -16.16
C ASN A 103 -9.34 -2.51 -16.69
N TYR A 104 -9.35 -3.72 -16.11
CA TYR A 104 -8.47 -4.83 -16.47
C TYR A 104 -9.26 -6.09 -16.87
N THR A 105 -10.41 -5.91 -17.51
CA THR A 105 -11.28 -7.01 -17.97
C THR A 105 -10.59 -7.88 -19.03
N GLU A 106 -9.84 -7.26 -19.94
CA GLU A 106 -9.16 -7.95 -21.06
C GLU A 106 -7.91 -8.71 -20.59
N GLU A 107 -7.31 -8.33 -19.47
CA GLU A 107 -6.09 -8.93 -18.92
C GLU A 107 -6.36 -10.19 -18.09
N ASN A 108 -7.59 -10.69 -18.06
CA ASN A 108 -8.01 -11.91 -17.35
C ASN A 108 -7.72 -11.89 -15.84
N ILE A 109 -7.79 -10.75 -15.18
CA ILE A 109 -7.81 -10.70 -13.72
C ILE A 109 -9.17 -11.25 -13.25
N ARG A 110 -9.15 -12.35 -12.49
CA ARG A 110 -10.37 -12.98 -11.98
C ARG A 110 -10.64 -12.48 -10.56
N GLU A 111 -11.91 -12.47 -10.18
CA GLU A 111 -12.29 -12.14 -8.81
C GLU A 111 -11.62 -13.05 -7.77
N SER A 112 -11.40 -14.32 -8.12
CA SER A 112 -10.68 -15.30 -7.29
C SER A 112 -9.20 -14.93 -7.01
N ASP A 113 -8.63 -14.04 -7.82
CA ASP A 113 -7.23 -13.61 -7.69
C ASP A 113 -7.10 -12.39 -6.74
N LEU A 114 -8.26 -11.82 -6.34
CA LEU A 114 -8.35 -10.68 -5.43
C LEU A 114 -8.61 -11.15 -4.00
N LEU A 115 -7.67 -10.90 -3.11
CA LEU A 115 -7.83 -11.03 -1.67
C LEU A 115 -8.28 -9.70 -1.09
N ILE A 116 -9.20 -9.69 -0.13
CA ILE A 116 -9.77 -8.47 0.46
C ILE A 116 -9.50 -8.46 1.96
N ASP A 117 -8.78 -7.43 2.43
CA ASP A 117 -8.55 -7.20 3.85
C ASP A 117 -9.40 -6.04 4.37
N ASN A 118 -10.52 -6.39 5.00
CA ASN A 118 -11.50 -5.43 5.54
C ASN A 118 -11.08 -4.74 6.85
N CYS A 119 -9.91 -5.03 7.38
CA CYS A 119 -9.45 -4.54 8.67
C CYS A 119 -8.05 -3.91 8.61
N GLY A 120 -7.64 -3.43 7.45
CA GLY A 120 -6.37 -2.74 7.24
C GLY A 120 -6.45 -1.24 7.59
N PHE A 121 -6.77 -0.91 8.86
CA PHE A 121 -6.96 0.49 9.29
C PHE A 121 -5.68 1.32 9.31
N CYS A 122 -4.52 0.69 9.37
CA CYS A 122 -3.24 1.35 9.21
C CYS A 122 -2.24 0.43 8.49
N THR A 123 -1.16 0.99 7.96
CA THR A 123 -0.15 0.24 7.20
C THR A 123 0.44 -0.91 8.01
N TYR A 124 0.73 -0.71 9.30
CA TYR A 124 1.26 -1.76 10.17
C TYR A 124 0.28 -2.94 10.31
N ASP A 125 -1.00 -2.66 10.53
CA ASP A 125 -2.03 -3.71 10.63
C ASP A 125 -2.18 -4.44 9.31
N SER A 126 -2.21 -3.74 8.20
CA SER A 126 -2.25 -4.33 6.85
C SER A 126 -1.11 -5.31 6.64
N MET A 127 0.13 -4.94 6.96
CA MET A 127 1.30 -5.81 6.80
C MET A 127 1.26 -7.00 7.76
N LYS A 128 0.89 -6.79 9.01
CA LYS A 128 0.73 -7.85 10.01
C LYS A 128 -0.34 -8.86 9.61
N ARG A 129 -1.47 -8.38 9.09
CA ARG A 129 -2.57 -9.22 8.63
C ARG A 129 -2.23 -9.95 7.34
N ALA A 130 -1.55 -9.30 6.40
CA ALA A 130 -1.02 -9.93 5.20
C ALA A 130 -0.19 -11.18 5.55
N LYS A 131 0.70 -11.08 6.52
CA LYS A 131 1.51 -12.20 6.99
C LYS A 131 0.71 -13.25 7.76
N ASN A 132 -0.07 -12.84 8.78
CA ASN A 132 -0.63 -13.76 9.78
C ASN A 132 -1.98 -14.37 9.36
N ILE A 133 -2.76 -13.69 8.51
CA ILE A 133 -4.09 -14.12 8.08
C ILE A 133 -4.05 -14.66 6.65
N PHE A 134 -3.36 -13.94 5.75
CA PHE A 134 -3.28 -14.33 4.34
C PHE A 134 -2.04 -15.18 4.01
N ASN A 135 -1.16 -15.48 5.00
CA ASN A 135 0.06 -16.28 4.85
C ASN A 135 1.00 -15.76 3.75
N ILE A 136 1.02 -14.45 3.53
CA ILE A 136 1.88 -13.81 2.54
C ILE A 136 3.26 -13.62 3.16
N ASN A 137 4.29 -14.22 2.56
CA ASN A 137 5.66 -14.12 3.04
C ASN A 137 6.51 -13.15 2.22
N ARG A 138 6.24 -13.06 0.92
CA ARG A 138 6.93 -12.14 0.01
C ARG A 138 5.91 -11.35 -0.79
N ALA A 139 5.93 -10.04 -0.62
CA ALA A 139 4.98 -9.15 -1.26
C ALA A 139 5.66 -7.97 -1.94
N ILE A 140 5.03 -7.47 -3.01
CA ILE A 140 5.29 -6.16 -3.56
C ILE A 140 4.21 -5.23 -3.03
N ILE A 141 4.60 -4.07 -2.49
CA ILE A 141 3.65 -3.07 -1.99
C ILE A 141 3.47 -1.99 -3.05
N SER A 142 2.25 -1.84 -3.53
CA SER A 142 1.87 -0.76 -4.43
C SER A 142 1.33 0.42 -3.63
N THR A 143 2.11 1.50 -3.59
CA THR A 143 1.73 2.75 -2.91
C THR A 143 2.45 3.95 -3.51
N ASN A 144 2.09 5.16 -3.12
CA ASN A 144 2.68 6.38 -3.65
C ASN A 144 4.08 6.63 -3.08
N ARG A 145 4.96 7.28 -3.87
CA ARG A 145 6.37 7.49 -3.53
C ARG A 145 6.59 8.08 -2.13
N TYR A 146 5.78 9.07 -1.73
CA TYR A 146 5.91 9.70 -0.40
C TYR A 146 5.59 8.77 0.77
N HIS A 147 4.86 7.68 0.50
CA HIS A 147 4.47 6.69 1.51
C HIS A 147 5.44 5.51 1.60
N LEU A 148 6.17 5.21 0.52
CA LEU A 148 7.07 4.06 0.41
C LEU A 148 8.08 3.93 1.57
N PRO A 149 8.76 5.01 2.04
CA PRO A 149 9.75 4.85 3.10
C PRO A 149 9.19 4.38 4.45
N ARG A 150 7.85 4.47 4.65
CA ARG A 150 7.19 4.07 5.90
C ARG A 150 6.18 2.92 5.72
N ALA A 151 6.00 2.42 4.50
CA ALA A 151 5.18 1.25 4.20
C ALA A 151 5.99 -0.04 4.35
#